data_58389ffeddc425acdf899dbaf008cc6e
#
_entry.id   58389ffeddc425acdf899dbaf008cc6e
#
_cell.length_a   1.000
_cell.length_b   1.000
_cell.length_c   1.000
_cell.angle_alpha   90.00
_cell.angle_beta   90.00
_cell.angle_gamma   90.00
#
_symmetry.space_group_name_H-M   'P 1'
#
loop_
_entity.id
_entity.type
_entity.pdbx_description
1 polymer ?
#
loop_
_entity_poly.entity_id
_entity_poly.type
_entity_poly.pdbx_seq_one_letter_code
_entity_poly.pdbx_strand_id
1 'polypeptide(L)'
;MKNTSRLSPDLNRFLPRTFQSLLALIFGLLCSAIAADAANRVLAWGDLNYDMTASSAKRLRVAQIASGSFHSLVLENNWRVTAWGDNRFGQTGAPDQLQQYVVRQVAAGNVHSLALLWTGKVVAWGPAKGQYGDYGQCDVPTNLTRVVAVAAGATHSLAIKRGGTVVAWGGNWAGQCDVPPALNNVVAIAGGAAHSVALKKDGTVVAWGSNAQGQTSVPTGLAGTVAIAAEGNHTLALKRDGTVVSWGAYGLARCDVPDGLTGVVAIATGAYHVLALKRDGTVVTWGFNTAGQCNIPSGLKDVMAIAAHGNHSMVLVNDRPLGQTSLRW
;
A
#
# COMPACT_ATOMS: atom_id res chain seq x y z
N MET A 1 25.68 -35.84 -18.47
CA MET A 1 25.44 -35.75 -17.03
C MET A 1 25.89 -34.37 -16.54
N LYS A 2 25.01 -33.41 -16.42
CA LYS A 2 25.28 -32.11 -15.79
C LYS A 2 24.24 -31.91 -14.70
N ASN A 3 24.73 -32.02 -13.47
CA ASN A 3 23.98 -31.85 -12.24
C ASN A 3 23.72 -30.35 -12.04
N THR A 4 22.48 -29.91 -12.13
CA THR A 4 22.06 -28.57 -11.71
C THR A 4 21.43 -28.69 -10.33
N SER A 5 22.24 -28.44 -9.30
CA SER A 5 21.79 -28.28 -7.92
C SER A 5 20.94 -27.01 -7.80
N ARG A 6 19.63 -27.17 -7.58
CA ARG A 6 18.73 -26.11 -7.19
C ARG A 6 19.04 -25.73 -5.73
N LEU A 7 19.57 -24.54 -5.54
CA LEU A 7 19.66 -23.90 -4.23
C LEU A 7 18.24 -23.43 -3.81
N SER A 8 17.67 -24.08 -2.84
CA SER A 8 16.52 -23.61 -2.07
C SER A 8 17.04 -22.57 -1.06
N PRO A 9 16.64 -21.31 -1.10
CA PRO A 9 17.04 -20.37 -0.06
C PRO A 9 16.12 -20.50 1.15
N ASP A 10 16.67 -21.05 2.21
CA ASP A 10 16.09 -21.05 3.56
C ASP A 10 16.32 -19.65 4.18
N LEU A 11 15.41 -18.71 3.83
CA LEU A 11 15.53 -17.26 4.10
C LEU A 11 15.21 -16.86 5.55
N ASN A 12 14.79 -17.82 6.39
CA ASN A 12 14.43 -17.54 7.79
C ASN A 12 15.63 -17.42 8.75
N ARG A 13 16.87 -17.58 8.27
CA ARG A 13 18.07 -17.64 9.14
C ARG A 13 18.82 -16.31 9.36
N PHE A 14 18.47 -15.22 8.65
CA PHE A 14 19.34 -14.03 8.63
C PHE A 14 18.71 -12.70 9.06
N LEU A 15 17.52 -12.69 9.63
CA LEU A 15 16.96 -11.44 10.18
C LEU A 15 16.83 -11.53 11.70
N PRO A 16 17.32 -10.52 12.46
CA PRO A 16 17.09 -10.44 13.90
C PRO A 16 15.58 -10.38 14.18
N ARG A 17 15.11 -11.15 15.13
CA ARG A 17 13.68 -11.27 15.52
C ARG A 17 12.99 -9.93 15.80
N THR A 18 13.74 -8.90 16.17
CA THR A 18 13.24 -7.55 16.42
C THR A 18 12.88 -6.77 15.13
N PHE A 19 13.43 -7.14 13.98
CA PHE A 19 13.12 -6.51 12.70
C PHE A 19 11.89 -7.12 12.02
N GLN A 20 11.60 -8.38 12.28
CA GLN A 20 10.43 -9.07 11.70
C GLN A 20 9.11 -8.56 12.27
N SER A 21 9.07 -8.17 13.55
CA SER A 21 7.84 -7.66 14.19
C SER A 21 7.49 -6.23 13.78
N LEU A 22 8.48 -5.39 13.46
CA LEU A 22 8.24 -3.99 13.09
C LEU A 22 7.83 -3.83 11.62
N LEU A 23 8.42 -4.63 10.72
CA LEU A 23 8.03 -4.61 9.30
C LEU A 23 6.63 -5.20 9.06
N ALA A 24 6.22 -6.18 9.84
CA ALA A 24 4.88 -6.78 9.76
C ALA A 24 3.76 -5.80 10.16
N LEU A 25 4.03 -4.86 11.07
CA LEU A 25 3.07 -3.84 11.50
C LEU A 25 2.92 -2.69 10.50
N ILE A 26 3.97 -2.39 9.73
CA ILE A 26 4.01 -1.23 8.82
C ILE A 26 3.34 -1.53 7.48
N PHE A 27 3.25 -2.80 7.07
CA PHE A 27 2.74 -3.19 5.75
C PHE A 27 1.38 -3.90 5.77
N GLY A 28 0.65 -3.90 6.89
CA GLY A 28 -0.64 -4.60 6.95
C GLY A 28 -0.54 -6.10 6.63
N LEU A 29 0.65 -6.68 6.68
CA LEU A 29 0.92 -8.07 6.42
C LEU A 29 1.57 -8.69 7.64
N LEU A 30 0.76 -9.35 8.47
CA LEU A 30 1.19 -10.54 9.16
C LEU A 30 1.56 -11.59 8.08
N CYS A 31 2.75 -11.48 7.52
CA CYS A 31 3.36 -12.62 6.85
C CYS A 31 3.89 -13.57 7.94
N SER A 32 2.97 -14.09 8.78
CA SER A 32 3.16 -15.41 9.38
C SER A 32 3.33 -16.34 8.19
N ALA A 33 4.30 -17.22 8.23
CA ALA A 33 4.54 -18.24 7.22
C ALA A 33 3.21 -18.92 6.83
N ILE A 34 2.49 -18.29 5.87
CA ILE A 34 1.34 -18.88 5.23
C ILE A 34 1.95 -20.03 4.46
N ALA A 35 1.55 -21.25 4.82
CA ALA A 35 1.95 -22.44 4.11
C ALA A 35 1.88 -22.15 2.60
N ALA A 36 2.98 -22.44 1.90
CA ALA A 36 3.25 -22.04 0.51
C ALA A 36 2.21 -22.53 -0.53
N ASP A 37 1.07 -23.04 -0.09
CA ASP A 37 0.12 -23.77 -0.91
C ASP A 37 -1.35 -23.27 -0.85
N ALA A 38 -1.65 -22.21 -0.10
CA ALA A 38 -3.01 -21.67 -0.05
C ALA A 38 -3.26 -20.68 -1.19
N ALA A 39 -4.23 -20.94 -2.04
CA ALA A 39 -4.75 -19.99 -3.00
C ALA A 39 -5.51 -18.88 -2.24
N ASN A 40 -5.27 -17.63 -2.62
CA ASN A 40 -5.98 -16.46 -2.11
C ASN A 40 -6.81 -15.87 -3.26
N ARG A 41 -7.82 -15.11 -2.90
CA ARG A 41 -8.67 -14.42 -3.87
C ARG A 41 -8.60 -12.91 -3.63
N VAL A 42 -8.40 -12.16 -4.69
CA VAL A 42 -8.55 -10.71 -4.68
C VAL A 42 -9.98 -10.36 -5.05
N LEU A 43 -10.63 -9.51 -4.26
CA LEU A 43 -11.94 -8.94 -4.56
C LEU A 43 -11.80 -7.43 -4.64
N ALA A 44 -12.48 -6.81 -5.59
CA ALA A 44 -12.57 -5.37 -5.74
C ALA A 44 -14.02 -4.94 -5.94
N TRP A 45 -14.37 -3.74 -5.47
CA TRP A 45 -15.68 -3.13 -5.62
C TRP A 45 -15.58 -1.60 -5.62
N GLY A 46 -16.67 -0.92 -5.96
CA GLY A 46 -16.72 0.52 -6.15
C GLY A 46 -16.73 0.89 -7.63
N ASP A 47 -16.04 1.94 -8.01
CA ASP A 47 -15.86 2.30 -9.42
C ASP A 47 -14.97 1.26 -10.11
N LEU A 48 -15.59 0.42 -10.92
CA LEU A 48 -14.93 -0.67 -11.62
C LEU A 48 -14.72 -0.37 -13.11
N ASN A 49 -14.75 0.90 -13.50
CA ASN A 49 -14.35 1.32 -14.83
C ASN A 49 -12.96 0.75 -15.15
N TYR A 50 -12.68 0.53 -16.43
CA TYR A 50 -11.41 -0.01 -16.90
C TYR A 50 -11.11 -1.46 -16.48
N ASP A 51 -12.15 -2.30 -16.34
CA ASP A 51 -11.99 -3.73 -16.05
C ASP A 51 -11.23 -4.02 -14.73
N MET A 52 -11.50 -3.21 -13.71
CA MET A 52 -10.88 -3.36 -12.38
C MET A 52 -11.19 -4.70 -11.70
N THR A 53 -12.16 -5.47 -12.26
CA THR A 53 -12.56 -6.81 -11.75
C THR A 53 -11.80 -7.97 -12.39
N ALA A 54 -11.01 -7.75 -13.43
CA ALA A 54 -10.44 -8.82 -14.27
C ALA A 54 -9.64 -9.88 -13.50
N SER A 55 -9.21 -9.57 -12.27
CA SER A 55 -8.50 -10.50 -11.39
C SER A 55 -9.36 -11.16 -10.32
N SER A 56 -10.61 -10.73 -10.11
CA SER A 56 -11.45 -11.25 -9.01
C SER A 56 -11.80 -12.74 -9.15
N ALA A 57 -11.69 -13.29 -10.36
CA ALA A 57 -11.96 -14.70 -10.64
C ALA A 57 -10.71 -15.60 -10.62
N LYS A 58 -9.50 -15.04 -10.61
CA LYS A 58 -8.27 -15.85 -10.58
C LYS A 58 -7.86 -16.15 -9.14
N ARG A 59 -7.73 -17.44 -8.84
CA ARG A 59 -7.04 -17.88 -7.64
C ARG A 59 -5.55 -17.64 -7.84
N LEU A 60 -5.04 -16.57 -7.25
CA LEU A 60 -3.64 -16.20 -7.27
C LEU A 60 -3.01 -16.51 -5.91
N ARG A 61 -1.73 -16.82 -5.91
CA ARG A 61 -0.94 -16.87 -4.68
C ARG A 61 -0.36 -15.48 -4.45
N VAL A 62 -1.14 -14.60 -3.80
CA VAL A 62 -0.83 -13.17 -3.63
C VAL A 62 -0.13 -12.92 -2.31
N ALA A 63 0.98 -12.21 -2.35
CA ALA A 63 1.72 -11.73 -1.19
C ALA A 63 1.33 -10.29 -0.81
N GLN A 64 1.00 -9.45 -1.80
CA GLN A 64 0.64 -8.05 -1.58
C GLN A 64 -0.35 -7.57 -2.65
N ILE A 65 -1.24 -6.67 -2.25
CA ILE A 65 -2.14 -5.91 -3.13
C ILE A 65 -1.79 -4.42 -3.04
N ALA A 66 -1.89 -3.70 -4.14
CA ALA A 66 -1.79 -2.24 -4.19
C ALA A 66 -2.79 -1.71 -5.21
N SER A 67 -3.40 -0.58 -4.87
CA SER A 67 -4.46 0.06 -5.65
C SER A 67 -3.99 1.43 -6.11
N GLY A 68 -4.09 1.73 -7.39
CA GLY A 68 -3.98 3.07 -7.98
C GLY A 68 -5.38 3.62 -8.29
N SER A 69 -5.49 4.83 -8.88
CA SER A 69 -6.81 5.43 -9.15
C SER A 69 -7.67 4.58 -10.10
N PHE A 70 -7.06 4.02 -11.13
CA PHE A 70 -7.75 3.29 -12.19
C PHE A 70 -7.05 1.98 -12.56
N HIS A 71 -6.12 1.51 -11.74
CA HIS A 71 -5.41 0.26 -11.95
C HIS A 71 -5.09 -0.40 -10.61
N SER A 72 -4.80 -1.67 -10.66
CA SER A 72 -4.44 -2.47 -9.49
C SER A 72 -3.19 -3.27 -9.77
N LEU A 73 -2.41 -3.50 -8.73
CA LEU A 73 -1.23 -4.35 -8.74
C LEU A 73 -1.37 -5.46 -7.71
N VAL A 74 -0.88 -6.63 -8.05
CA VAL A 74 -0.59 -7.69 -7.08
C VAL A 74 0.86 -8.13 -7.21
N LEU A 75 1.47 -8.39 -6.09
CA LEU A 75 2.70 -9.14 -5.99
C LEU A 75 2.35 -10.57 -5.63
N GLU A 76 2.68 -11.50 -6.50
CA GLU A 76 2.45 -12.93 -6.27
C GLU A 76 3.55 -13.53 -5.39
N ASN A 77 3.27 -14.68 -4.76
CA ASN A 77 4.26 -15.40 -3.92
C ASN A 77 5.49 -15.90 -4.71
N ASN A 78 5.39 -15.95 -6.04
CA ASN A 78 6.51 -16.25 -6.95
C ASN A 78 7.30 -14.99 -7.34
N TRP A 79 7.05 -13.86 -6.69
CA TRP A 79 7.68 -12.56 -6.89
C TRP A 79 7.33 -11.85 -8.21
N ARG A 80 6.34 -12.35 -8.95
CA ARG A 80 5.83 -11.71 -10.16
C ARG A 80 4.88 -10.59 -9.80
N VAL A 81 4.90 -9.54 -10.61
CA VAL A 81 3.93 -8.45 -10.55
C VAL A 81 2.88 -8.67 -11.64
N THR A 82 1.63 -8.71 -11.25
CA THR A 82 0.48 -8.72 -12.17
C THR A 82 -0.30 -7.43 -11.97
N ALA A 83 -0.66 -6.78 -13.06
CA ALA A 83 -1.41 -5.52 -13.07
C ALA A 83 -2.61 -5.63 -14.00
N TRP A 84 -3.67 -4.87 -13.70
CA TRP A 84 -4.88 -4.76 -14.52
C TRP A 84 -5.56 -3.41 -14.30
N GLY A 85 -6.52 -3.08 -15.14
CA GLY A 85 -7.20 -1.80 -15.15
C GLY A 85 -6.73 -0.91 -16.28
N ASP A 86 -6.83 0.39 -16.11
CA ASP A 86 -6.42 1.38 -17.11
C ASP A 86 -4.93 1.29 -17.44
N ASN A 87 -4.62 1.34 -18.74
CA ASN A 87 -3.24 1.31 -19.24
C ASN A 87 -2.94 2.42 -20.26
N ARG A 88 -3.77 3.46 -20.31
CA ARG A 88 -3.57 4.56 -21.29
C ARG A 88 -2.24 5.27 -21.11
N PHE A 89 -1.66 5.19 -19.93
CA PHE A 89 -0.36 5.78 -19.59
C PHE A 89 0.72 4.71 -19.36
N GLY A 90 0.46 3.44 -19.65
CA GLY A 90 1.41 2.35 -19.41
C GLY A 90 1.47 1.86 -17.97
N GLN A 91 0.58 2.31 -17.09
CA GLN A 91 0.61 2.01 -15.64
C GLN A 91 0.43 0.53 -15.29
N THR A 92 -0.19 -0.27 -16.17
CA THR A 92 -0.28 -1.73 -16.02
C THR A 92 0.77 -2.49 -16.82
N GLY A 93 1.55 -1.79 -17.66
CA GLY A 93 2.63 -2.37 -18.47
C GLY A 93 3.89 -2.60 -17.65
N ALA A 94 3.86 -3.54 -16.69
CA ALA A 94 5.04 -3.86 -15.90
C ALA A 94 6.22 -4.24 -16.80
N PRO A 95 7.40 -3.61 -16.66
CA PRO A 95 8.56 -3.88 -17.52
C PRO A 95 8.99 -5.34 -17.45
N ASP A 96 9.25 -5.96 -18.62
CA ASP A 96 9.66 -7.37 -18.72
C ASP A 96 10.89 -7.70 -17.88
N GLN A 97 11.79 -6.75 -17.72
CA GLN A 97 12.96 -6.91 -16.85
C GLN A 97 12.61 -7.24 -15.40
N LEU A 98 11.41 -6.89 -14.90
CA LEU A 98 10.98 -7.26 -13.54
C LEU A 98 10.87 -8.77 -13.35
N GLN A 99 10.66 -9.55 -14.44
CA GLN A 99 10.60 -11.01 -14.37
C GLN A 99 11.95 -11.65 -14.00
N GLN A 100 13.04 -10.91 -14.13
CA GLN A 100 14.39 -11.38 -13.79
C GLN A 100 14.80 -11.07 -12.35
N TYR A 101 13.96 -10.32 -11.62
CA TYR A 101 14.27 -9.86 -10.27
C TYR A 101 13.21 -10.34 -9.26
N VAL A 102 13.65 -10.50 -8.02
CA VAL A 102 12.77 -10.71 -6.88
C VAL A 102 12.19 -9.36 -6.46
N VAL A 103 10.90 -9.16 -6.73
CA VAL A 103 10.18 -7.98 -6.27
C VAL A 103 9.76 -8.19 -4.81
N ARG A 104 10.02 -7.20 -3.96
CA ARG A 104 9.73 -7.24 -2.53
C ARG A 104 8.46 -6.49 -2.16
N GLN A 105 8.14 -5.41 -2.89
CA GLN A 105 7.00 -4.55 -2.62
C GLN A 105 6.53 -3.90 -3.92
N VAL A 106 5.23 -3.64 -4.00
CA VAL A 106 4.62 -2.81 -5.05
C VAL A 106 3.85 -1.65 -4.42
N ALA A 107 3.76 -0.54 -5.15
CA ALA A 107 2.90 0.59 -4.81
C ALA A 107 2.33 1.20 -6.09
N ALA A 108 1.16 1.82 -6.00
CA ALA A 108 0.48 2.42 -7.14
C ALA A 108 -0.05 3.81 -6.76
N GLY A 109 0.15 4.77 -7.67
CA GLY A 109 -0.40 6.11 -7.60
C GLY A 109 -1.55 6.30 -8.58
N ASN A 110 -1.85 7.55 -9.00
CA ASN A 110 -2.96 7.75 -9.92
C ASN A 110 -2.73 7.03 -11.25
N VAL A 111 -1.57 7.24 -11.86
CA VAL A 111 -1.26 6.76 -13.21
C VAL A 111 0.15 6.15 -13.31
N HIS A 112 0.77 5.81 -12.18
CA HIS A 112 2.09 5.19 -12.15
C HIS A 112 2.16 4.07 -11.12
N SER A 113 3.14 3.23 -11.29
CA SER A 113 3.39 2.04 -10.50
C SER A 113 4.85 1.98 -10.07
N LEU A 114 5.10 1.43 -8.90
CA LEU A 114 6.43 1.24 -8.33
C LEU A 114 6.63 -0.22 -7.94
N ALA A 115 7.84 -0.72 -8.15
CA ALA A 115 8.32 -1.97 -7.60
C ALA A 115 9.64 -1.76 -6.86
N LEU A 116 9.71 -2.23 -5.63
CA LEU A 116 10.95 -2.32 -4.86
C LEU A 116 11.54 -3.71 -5.04
N LEU A 117 12.76 -3.78 -5.54
CA LEU A 117 13.48 -5.02 -5.69
C LEU A 117 14.15 -5.43 -4.39
N TRP A 118 14.40 -6.73 -4.21
CA TRP A 118 15.15 -7.25 -3.07
C TRP A 118 16.54 -6.61 -2.91
N THR A 119 17.13 -6.19 -4.01
CA THR A 119 18.43 -5.49 -4.03
C THR A 119 18.37 -4.08 -3.44
N GLY A 120 17.18 -3.55 -3.15
CA GLY A 120 16.96 -2.18 -2.72
C GLY A 120 16.96 -1.15 -3.85
N LYS A 121 16.86 -1.60 -5.12
CA LYS A 121 16.58 -0.74 -6.27
C LYS A 121 15.07 -0.57 -6.44
N VAL A 122 14.67 0.58 -6.99
CA VAL A 122 13.28 0.89 -7.34
C VAL A 122 13.14 0.89 -8.85
N VAL A 123 12.05 0.32 -9.33
CA VAL A 123 11.59 0.41 -10.72
C VAL A 123 10.26 1.14 -10.71
N ALA A 124 10.10 2.14 -11.57
CA ALA A 124 8.87 2.88 -11.75
C ALA A 124 8.42 2.79 -13.21
N TRP A 125 7.11 2.75 -13.44
CA TRP A 125 6.54 2.77 -14.78
C TRP A 125 5.16 3.44 -14.77
N GLY A 126 4.72 3.89 -15.94
CA GLY A 126 3.51 4.70 -16.13
C GLY A 126 3.73 5.69 -17.25
N PRO A 127 3.34 6.97 -17.12
CA PRO A 127 3.46 7.96 -18.18
C PRO A 127 4.90 8.05 -18.70
N ALA A 128 5.03 8.01 -20.02
CA ALA A 128 6.33 8.24 -20.64
C ALA A 128 6.69 9.75 -20.53
N LYS A 129 7.98 10.03 -20.55
CA LYS A 129 8.49 11.39 -20.39
C LYS A 129 7.88 12.36 -21.39
N GLY A 130 7.33 13.47 -20.85
CA GLY A 130 6.67 14.51 -21.62
C GLY A 130 5.24 14.20 -22.04
N GLN A 131 4.66 13.06 -21.67
CA GLN A 131 3.23 12.78 -21.88
C GLN A 131 2.35 13.44 -20.82
N TYR A 132 1.07 13.60 -21.15
CA TYR A 132 0.07 14.01 -20.15
C TYR A 132 0.08 13.05 -18.95
N GLY A 133 0.12 13.62 -17.75
CA GLY A 133 0.24 12.83 -16.52
C GLY A 133 1.68 12.56 -16.08
N ASP A 134 2.68 12.93 -16.89
CA ASP A 134 4.09 12.90 -16.49
C ASP A 134 4.46 14.16 -15.69
N TYR A 135 4.82 13.93 -14.44
CA TYR A 135 5.33 14.94 -13.51
C TYR A 135 6.71 14.52 -12.96
N GLY A 136 7.38 13.58 -13.62
CA GLY A 136 8.64 12.98 -13.18
C GLY A 136 8.48 11.91 -12.09
N GLN A 137 7.28 11.45 -11.80
CA GLN A 137 7.03 10.41 -10.76
C GLN A 137 7.62 9.04 -11.13
N CYS A 138 7.89 8.81 -12.43
CA CYS A 138 8.59 7.62 -12.91
C CYS A 138 10.12 7.84 -13.03
N ASP A 139 10.63 9.06 -12.85
CA ASP A 139 12.05 9.39 -12.97
C ASP A 139 12.79 9.05 -11.66
N VAL A 140 13.01 7.76 -11.41
CA VAL A 140 13.70 7.31 -10.20
C VAL A 140 15.08 7.94 -10.11
N PRO A 141 15.43 8.64 -8.99
CA PRO A 141 16.75 9.27 -8.84
C PRO A 141 17.89 8.26 -9.03
N THR A 142 18.86 8.59 -9.88
CA THR A 142 19.96 7.67 -10.28
C THR A 142 20.84 7.22 -9.11
N ASN A 143 20.92 8.02 -8.04
CA ASN A 143 21.67 7.74 -6.81
C ASN A 143 20.80 7.07 -5.72
N LEU A 144 19.54 6.72 -6.01
CA LEU A 144 18.65 6.09 -5.05
C LEU A 144 19.03 4.62 -4.86
N THR A 145 19.58 4.32 -3.71
CA THR A 145 20.05 2.98 -3.33
C THR A 145 19.65 2.64 -1.90
N ARG A 146 19.72 1.33 -1.58
CA ARG A 146 19.41 0.80 -0.24
C ARG A 146 17.98 1.14 0.22
N VAL A 147 17.04 1.16 -0.71
CA VAL A 147 15.63 1.38 -0.38
C VAL A 147 15.07 0.17 0.37
N VAL A 148 14.26 0.44 1.39
CA VAL A 148 13.61 -0.59 2.21
C VAL A 148 12.09 -0.54 2.12
N ALA A 149 11.52 0.59 1.67
CA ALA A 149 10.09 0.76 1.44
C ALA A 149 9.84 1.82 0.37
N VAL A 150 8.73 1.67 -0.37
CA VAL A 150 8.22 2.64 -1.34
C VAL A 150 6.75 2.92 -1.08
N ALA A 151 6.31 4.13 -1.42
CA ALA A 151 4.90 4.50 -1.50
C ALA A 151 4.71 5.45 -2.68
N ALA A 152 3.50 5.51 -3.19
CA ALA A 152 3.10 6.44 -4.23
C ALA A 152 1.99 7.35 -3.70
N GLY A 153 2.06 8.64 -4.05
CA GLY A 153 0.93 9.54 -3.99
C GLY A 153 0.30 9.67 -5.37
N ALA A 154 -0.58 10.65 -5.56
CA ALA A 154 -1.25 10.81 -6.85
C ALA A 154 -0.25 10.95 -8.01
N THR A 155 0.75 11.82 -7.86
CA THR A 155 1.70 12.17 -8.92
C THR A 155 3.15 12.27 -8.43
N HIS A 156 3.43 11.76 -7.24
CA HIS A 156 4.77 11.71 -6.68
C HIS A 156 5.06 10.34 -6.08
N SER A 157 6.32 10.06 -5.90
CA SER A 157 6.83 8.80 -5.40
C SER A 157 7.70 9.04 -4.16
N LEU A 158 7.67 8.10 -3.25
CA LEU A 158 8.37 8.16 -1.96
C LEU A 158 9.17 6.88 -1.74
N ALA A 159 10.33 7.01 -1.14
CA ALA A 159 11.16 5.88 -0.72
C ALA A 159 11.77 6.11 0.66
N ILE A 160 11.79 5.07 1.49
CA ILE A 160 12.59 5.03 2.71
C ILE A 160 13.89 4.30 2.39
N LYS A 161 15.03 4.93 2.69
CA LYS A 161 16.34 4.28 2.65
C LYS A 161 16.63 3.53 3.95
N ARG A 162 17.50 2.53 3.89
CA ARG A 162 18.05 1.91 5.09
C ARG A 162 18.69 2.99 5.98
N GLY A 163 18.22 3.08 7.22
CA GLY A 163 18.60 4.16 8.14
C GLY A 163 17.49 5.18 8.39
N GLY A 164 16.35 5.05 7.68
CA GLY A 164 15.13 5.82 7.96
C GLY A 164 15.12 7.23 7.38
N THR A 165 15.96 7.52 6.38
CA THR A 165 15.86 8.75 5.58
C THR A 165 14.88 8.57 4.44
N VAL A 166 14.17 9.64 4.07
CA VAL A 166 13.16 9.65 2.99
C VAL A 166 13.74 10.35 1.77
N VAL A 167 13.38 9.84 0.59
CA VAL A 167 13.55 10.50 -0.71
C VAL A 167 12.19 10.59 -1.36
N ALA A 168 11.86 11.74 -1.93
CA ALA A 168 10.63 11.98 -2.67
C ALA A 168 10.98 12.57 -4.05
N TRP A 169 10.20 12.22 -5.08
CA TRP A 169 10.37 12.73 -6.43
C TRP A 169 9.04 12.72 -7.20
N GLY A 170 8.99 13.45 -8.29
CA GLY A 170 7.78 13.61 -9.11
C GLY A 170 7.15 14.98 -8.94
N GLY A 171 5.84 15.05 -9.03
CA GLY A 171 5.09 16.31 -8.87
C GLY A 171 5.37 16.98 -7.52
N ASN A 172 5.68 18.31 -7.55
CA ASN A 172 6.08 19.05 -6.36
C ASN A 172 5.49 20.46 -6.27
N TRP A 173 4.35 20.70 -6.88
CA TRP A 173 3.72 22.05 -6.90
C TRP A 173 3.20 22.55 -5.55
N ALA A 174 3.07 21.68 -4.57
CA ALA A 174 2.65 22.02 -3.21
C ALA A 174 3.73 21.68 -2.16
N GLY A 175 4.96 21.37 -2.57
CA GLY A 175 6.04 20.97 -1.68
C GLY A 175 5.94 19.53 -1.18
N GLN A 176 5.16 18.66 -1.83
CA GLN A 176 5.01 17.26 -1.41
C GLN A 176 6.29 16.43 -1.56
N CYS A 177 7.24 16.88 -2.37
CA CYS A 177 8.57 16.27 -2.46
C CYS A 177 9.64 16.98 -1.61
N ASP A 178 9.31 18.09 -0.93
CA ASP A 178 10.24 18.86 -0.10
C ASP A 178 10.35 18.20 1.29
N VAL A 179 11.08 17.08 1.34
CA VAL A 179 11.24 16.29 2.57
C VAL A 179 11.87 17.17 3.67
N PRO A 180 11.24 17.27 4.88
CA PRO A 180 11.80 18.07 5.97
C PRO A 180 13.23 17.67 6.30
N PRO A 181 14.19 18.63 6.39
CA PRO A 181 15.62 18.33 6.54
C PRO A 181 15.97 17.51 7.79
N ALA A 182 15.20 17.69 8.88
CA ALA A 182 15.41 16.97 10.14
C ALA A 182 14.69 15.62 10.21
N LEU A 183 14.01 15.20 9.13
CA LEU A 183 13.24 13.96 9.12
C LEU A 183 14.18 12.76 9.07
N ASN A 184 14.14 11.96 10.11
CA ASN A 184 14.93 10.75 10.29
C ASN A 184 14.16 9.67 11.05
N ASN A 185 14.75 8.47 11.15
CA ASN A 185 14.14 7.32 11.84
C ASN A 185 12.74 6.98 11.32
N VAL A 186 12.47 7.23 10.04
CA VAL A 186 11.20 6.92 9.40
C VAL A 186 11.08 5.42 9.18
N VAL A 187 9.92 4.89 9.53
CA VAL A 187 9.58 3.47 9.41
C VAL A 187 8.41 3.21 8.45
N ALA A 188 7.56 4.21 8.19
CA ALA A 188 6.50 4.13 7.18
C ALA A 188 6.32 5.48 6.47
N ILE A 189 5.86 5.44 5.23
CA ILE A 189 5.52 6.59 4.39
C ILE A 189 4.21 6.35 3.66
N ALA A 190 3.47 7.42 3.43
CA ALA A 190 2.26 7.42 2.60
C ALA A 190 2.20 8.72 1.78
N GLY A 191 1.64 8.66 0.59
CA GLY A 191 1.42 9.81 -0.28
C GLY A 191 -0.06 10.03 -0.51
N GLY A 192 -0.52 11.28 -0.38
CA GLY A 192 -1.86 11.72 -0.78
C GLY A 192 -1.85 12.38 -2.17
N ALA A 193 -2.84 13.22 -2.47
CA ALA A 193 -2.91 13.91 -3.76
C ALA A 193 -1.71 14.83 -3.96
N ALA A 194 -1.44 15.70 -2.98
CA ALA A 194 -0.35 16.67 -3.02
C ALA A 194 0.30 16.86 -1.63
N HIS A 195 0.31 15.82 -0.80
CA HIS A 195 0.98 15.80 0.49
C HIS A 195 1.63 14.45 0.75
N SER A 196 2.56 14.44 1.66
CA SER A 196 3.33 13.27 2.07
C SER A 196 3.28 13.12 3.58
N VAL A 197 3.30 11.89 4.05
CA VAL A 197 3.22 11.56 5.47
C VAL A 197 4.30 10.54 5.82
N ALA A 198 4.96 10.74 6.93
CA ALA A 198 5.96 9.82 7.48
C ALA A 198 5.61 9.45 8.92
N LEU A 199 5.75 8.18 9.24
CA LEU A 199 5.71 7.66 10.61
C LEU A 199 7.14 7.37 11.06
N LYS A 200 7.52 7.94 12.18
CA LYS A 200 8.82 7.69 12.82
C LYS A 200 8.74 6.48 13.75
N LYS A 201 9.88 5.92 14.05
CA LYS A 201 10.03 4.74 14.92
C LYS A 201 9.46 4.96 16.34
N ASP A 202 9.45 6.19 16.82
CA ASP A 202 8.89 6.58 18.12
C ASP A 202 7.36 6.75 18.11
N GLY A 203 6.69 6.55 16.96
CA GLY A 203 5.26 6.73 16.78
C GLY A 203 4.86 8.16 16.42
N THR A 204 5.81 9.08 16.26
CA THR A 204 5.55 10.45 15.79
C THR A 204 5.18 10.44 14.31
N VAL A 205 4.18 11.21 13.94
CA VAL A 205 3.77 11.45 12.55
C VAL A 205 4.24 12.82 12.11
N VAL A 206 4.83 12.89 10.90
CA VAL A 206 5.24 14.14 10.25
C VAL A 206 4.55 14.18 8.88
N ALA A 207 3.90 15.29 8.56
CA ALA A 207 3.25 15.48 7.26
C ALA A 207 3.71 16.80 6.63
N TRP A 208 3.84 16.83 5.30
CA TRP A 208 4.30 17.99 4.54
C TRP A 208 3.66 18.04 3.15
N GLY A 209 3.79 19.17 2.47
CA GLY A 209 3.13 19.45 1.21
C GLY A 209 1.87 20.29 1.41
N SER A 210 0.84 20.07 0.59
CA SER A 210 -0.42 20.80 0.65
C SER A 210 -1.10 20.68 2.01
N ASN A 211 -1.60 21.81 2.52
CA ASN A 211 -2.42 21.88 3.74
C ASN A 211 -3.74 22.64 3.55
N ALA A 212 -4.16 22.83 2.30
CA ALA A 212 -5.37 23.60 1.99
C ALA A 212 -6.66 23.03 2.62
N GLN A 213 -6.64 21.73 2.93
CA GLN A 213 -7.75 21.00 3.57
C GLN A 213 -7.38 20.50 4.98
N GLY A 214 -6.28 20.97 5.57
CA GLY A 214 -5.80 20.52 6.86
C GLY A 214 -5.11 19.14 6.84
N GLN A 215 -4.81 18.57 5.67
CA GLN A 215 -4.28 17.22 5.52
C GLN A 215 -2.86 17.01 6.10
N THR A 216 -2.10 18.09 6.30
CA THR A 216 -0.80 18.06 6.98
C THR A 216 -0.84 18.58 8.42
N SER A 217 -2.03 19.01 8.90
CA SER A 217 -2.24 19.47 10.28
C SER A 217 -2.37 18.27 11.23
N VAL A 218 -1.24 17.62 11.55
CA VAL A 218 -1.24 16.46 12.45
C VAL A 218 -1.89 16.84 13.79
N PRO A 219 -2.90 16.07 14.29
CA PRO A 219 -3.59 16.40 15.54
C PRO A 219 -2.64 16.48 16.73
N THR A 220 -2.81 17.52 17.54
CA THR A 220 -2.03 17.71 18.77
C THR A 220 -2.25 16.53 19.71
N GLY A 221 -1.18 15.99 20.29
CA GLY A 221 -1.25 14.86 21.21
C GLY A 221 -1.42 13.49 20.51
N LEU A 222 -1.35 13.42 19.17
CA LEU A 222 -1.34 12.12 18.48
C LEU A 222 -0.12 11.31 18.91
N ALA A 223 -0.35 10.21 19.61
CA ALA A 223 0.69 9.32 20.12
C ALA A 223 0.32 7.85 19.92
N GLY A 224 1.34 6.99 19.95
CA GLY A 224 1.14 5.55 19.82
C GLY A 224 0.75 5.10 18.42
N THR A 225 1.01 5.91 17.41
CA THR A 225 0.76 5.56 16.00
C THR A 225 1.61 4.39 15.58
N VAL A 226 1.01 3.43 14.92
CA VAL A 226 1.65 2.20 14.40
C VAL A 226 1.51 2.05 12.89
N ALA A 227 0.55 2.73 12.26
CA ALA A 227 0.40 2.77 10.81
C ALA A 227 -0.20 4.11 10.36
N ILE A 228 0.09 4.49 9.13
CA ILE A 228 -0.43 5.70 8.47
C ILE A 228 -0.97 5.33 7.08
N ALA A 229 -1.96 6.06 6.62
CA ALA A 229 -2.43 6.04 5.24
C ALA A 229 -2.77 7.47 4.80
N ALA A 230 -2.59 7.77 3.54
CA ALA A 230 -2.94 9.06 2.95
C ALA A 230 -3.38 8.85 1.50
N GLU A 231 -4.42 9.57 1.11
CA GLU A 231 -4.93 9.63 -0.25
C GLU A 231 -5.81 10.89 -0.37
N GLY A 232 -6.03 11.36 -1.59
CA GLY A 232 -6.80 12.59 -1.77
C GLY A 232 -6.24 13.72 -0.90
N ASN A 233 -7.09 14.33 -0.11
CA ASN A 233 -6.75 15.41 0.81
C ASN A 233 -6.95 15.03 2.28
N HIS A 234 -6.83 13.75 2.64
CA HIS A 234 -6.95 13.34 4.04
C HIS A 234 -5.86 12.35 4.44
N THR A 235 -5.67 12.25 5.73
CA THR A 235 -4.64 11.43 6.36
C THR A 235 -5.26 10.63 7.49
N LEU A 236 -4.79 9.39 7.65
CA LEU A 236 -5.21 8.46 8.69
C LEU A 236 -4.00 8.01 9.51
N ALA A 237 -4.23 7.82 10.80
CA ALA A 237 -3.31 7.15 11.71
C ALA A 237 -4.04 6.02 12.45
N LEU A 238 -3.44 4.84 12.45
CA LEU A 238 -3.85 3.73 13.28
C LEU A 238 -2.98 3.73 14.54
N LYS A 239 -3.63 3.73 15.70
CA LYS A 239 -2.96 3.65 17.00
C LYS A 239 -2.79 2.20 17.44
N ARG A 240 -1.86 1.99 18.35
CA ARG A 240 -1.53 0.65 18.90
C ARG A 240 -2.73 -0.01 19.62
N ASP A 241 -3.63 0.79 20.17
CA ASP A 241 -4.85 0.33 20.82
C ASP A 241 -5.94 -0.11 19.84
N GLY A 242 -5.71 0.02 18.52
CA GLY A 242 -6.66 -0.33 17.48
C GLY A 242 -7.67 0.76 17.17
N THR A 243 -7.49 1.98 17.71
CA THR A 243 -8.29 3.15 17.34
C THR A 243 -7.68 3.85 16.10
N VAL A 244 -8.52 4.52 15.32
CA VAL A 244 -8.16 5.26 14.12
C VAL A 244 -8.37 6.75 14.35
N VAL A 245 -7.45 7.57 13.87
CA VAL A 245 -7.58 9.03 13.85
C VAL A 245 -7.51 9.48 12.40
N SER A 246 -8.41 10.36 11.98
CA SER A 246 -8.51 10.93 10.63
C SER A 246 -8.45 12.44 10.70
N TRP A 247 -7.76 13.08 9.73
CA TRP A 247 -7.72 14.54 9.59
C TRP A 247 -7.54 14.96 8.13
N GLY A 248 -7.77 16.22 7.85
CA GLY A 248 -7.85 16.77 6.50
C GLY A 248 -9.24 16.59 5.91
N ALA A 249 -9.41 16.98 4.68
CA ALA A 249 -10.63 16.97 3.86
C ALA A 249 -11.88 17.60 4.54
N TYR A 250 -12.50 18.54 3.89
CA TYR A 250 -13.70 19.23 4.39
C TYR A 250 -14.95 18.89 3.56
N GLY A 251 -16.13 19.07 4.15
CA GLY A 251 -17.40 18.88 3.46
C GLY A 251 -17.71 17.40 3.18
N LEU A 252 -18.24 17.09 2.00
CA LEU A 252 -18.65 15.73 1.60
C LEU A 252 -17.49 14.74 1.52
N ALA A 253 -16.26 15.23 1.44
CA ALA A 253 -15.05 14.41 1.43
C ALA A 253 -14.57 13.99 2.84
N ARG A 254 -15.29 14.39 3.90
CA ARG A 254 -14.93 14.13 5.30
C ARG A 254 -15.04 12.63 5.61
N CYS A 255 -13.95 12.08 6.06
CA CYS A 255 -13.86 10.65 6.44
C CYS A 255 -13.85 10.51 7.96
N ASP A 256 -14.92 11.02 8.64
CA ASP A 256 -15.05 10.89 10.09
C ASP A 256 -15.08 9.42 10.49
N VAL A 257 -14.23 9.07 11.44
CA VAL A 257 -14.17 7.71 11.95
C VAL A 257 -15.47 7.35 12.64
N PRO A 258 -16.11 6.21 12.33
CA PRO A 258 -17.32 5.78 13.01
C PRO A 258 -17.13 5.66 14.52
N ASP A 259 -18.12 6.12 15.29
CA ASP A 259 -18.13 6.02 16.74
C ASP A 259 -17.99 4.55 17.18
N GLY A 260 -17.16 4.33 18.20
CA GLY A 260 -16.95 2.99 18.76
C GLY A 260 -16.12 2.03 17.88
N LEU A 261 -15.52 2.49 16.78
CA LEU A 261 -14.64 1.65 15.97
C LEU A 261 -13.38 1.28 16.75
N THR A 262 -13.22 0.00 17.03
CA THR A 262 -12.08 -0.56 17.78
C THR A 262 -11.60 -1.87 17.16
N GLY A 263 -10.43 -2.34 17.61
CA GLY A 263 -9.86 -3.62 17.15
C GLY A 263 -9.34 -3.57 15.72
N VAL A 264 -9.10 -2.37 15.18
CA VAL A 264 -8.52 -2.20 13.84
C VAL A 264 -7.07 -2.64 13.85
N VAL A 265 -6.66 -3.38 12.79
CA VAL A 265 -5.30 -3.88 12.58
C VAL A 265 -4.66 -3.37 11.30
N ALA A 266 -5.46 -2.88 10.35
CA ALA A 266 -4.96 -2.22 9.14
C ALA A 266 -5.95 -1.15 8.66
N ILE A 267 -5.43 -0.12 8.00
CA ILE A 267 -6.18 0.98 7.39
C ILE A 267 -5.74 1.17 5.95
N ALA A 268 -6.69 1.48 5.09
CA ALA A 268 -6.45 1.92 3.71
C ALA A 268 -7.43 3.04 3.37
N THR A 269 -7.06 3.92 2.47
CA THR A 269 -7.90 5.04 2.08
C THR A 269 -7.89 5.24 0.57
N GLY A 270 -9.07 5.44 -0.01
CA GLY A 270 -9.26 5.98 -1.35
C GLY A 270 -9.39 7.50 -1.30
N ALA A 271 -9.76 8.13 -2.42
CA ALA A 271 -9.84 9.59 -2.51
C ALA A 271 -10.83 10.20 -1.50
N TYR A 272 -11.94 9.50 -1.22
CA TYR A 272 -13.04 10.00 -0.38
C TYR A 272 -13.67 8.92 0.49
N HIS A 273 -13.03 7.77 0.68
CA HIS A 273 -13.54 6.69 1.52
C HIS A 273 -12.40 5.98 2.24
N VAL A 274 -12.72 5.25 3.26
CA VAL A 274 -11.76 4.53 4.11
C VAL A 274 -12.18 3.09 4.28
N LEU A 275 -11.19 2.21 4.35
CA LEU A 275 -11.31 0.83 4.77
C LEU A 275 -10.53 0.61 6.07
N ALA A 276 -11.13 -0.07 7.01
CA ALA A 276 -10.47 -0.60 8.20
C ALA A 276 -10.65 -2.12 8.27
N LEU A 277 -9.54 -2.83 8.40
CA LEU A 277 -9.55 -4.26 8.66
C LEU A 277 -9.48 -4.48 10.17
N LYS A 278 -10.41 -5.24 10.69
CA LYS A 278 -10.44 -5.64 12.10
C LYS A 278 -9.68 -6.95 12.31
N ARG A 279 -9.29 -7.18 13.57
CA ARG A 279 -8.55 -8.40 13.97
C ARG A 279 -9.30 -9.70 13.69
N ASP A 280 -10.62 -9.67 13.66
CA ASP A 280 -11.48 -10.81 13.35
C ASP A 280 -11.61 -11.10 11.84
N GLY A 281 -10.91 -10.35 10.98
CA GLY A 281 -10.95 -10.49 9.52
C GLY A 281 -12.15 -9.79 8.87
N THR A 282 -12.95 -9.04 9.62
CA THR A 282 -14.03 -8.21 9.07
C THR A 282 -13.51 -6.86 8.61
N VAL A 283 -14.17 -6.27 7.61
CA VAL A 283 -13.86 -4.95 7.06
C VAL A 283 -14.98 -3.99 7.40
N VAL A 284 -14.60 -2.79 7.80
CA VAL A 284 -15.51 -1.64 7.96
C VAL A 284 -15.12 -0.59 6.94
N THR A 285 -16.11 0.00 6.26
CA THR A 285 -15.91 1.07 5.29
C THR A 285 -16.79 2.25 5.61
N TRP A 286 -16.29 3.46 5.35
CA TRP A 286 -17.04 4.70 5.52
C TRP A 286 -16.54 5.79 4.59
N GLY A 287 -17.28 6.89 4.49
CA GLY A 287 -17.02 8.02 3.61
C GLY A 287 -17.97 8.08 2.42
N PHE A 288 -17.51 8.67 1.35
CA PHE A 288 -18.30 8.85 0.12
C PHE A 288 -18.56 7.51 -0.57
N ASN A 289 -19.80 7.32 -1.12
CA ASN A 289 -20.23 6.01 -1.63
C ASN A 289 -21.03 6.07 -2.94
N THR A 290 -20.88 7.12 -3.74
CA THR A 290 -21.66 7.25 -4.99
C THR A 290 -21.28 6.22 -6.05
N ALA A 291 -20.07 5.70 -6.01
CA ALA A 291 -19.62 4.62 -6.89
C ALA A 291 -19.75 3.22 -6.26
N GLY A 292 -20.35 3.12 -5.07
CA GLY A 292 -20.47 1.86 -4.36
C GLY A 292 -19.17 1.41 -3.65
N GLN A 293 -18.19 2.29 -3.49
CA GLN A 293 -16.89 1.97 -2.89
C GLN A 293 -16.96 1.58 -1.41
N CYS A 294 -18.05 1.90 -0.73
CA CYS A 294 -18.33 1.44 0.64
C CYS A 294 -19.29 0.24 0.70
N ASN A 295 -19.77 -0.29 -0.43
CA ASN A 295 -20.70 -1.42 -0.49
C ASN A 295 -19.93 -2.74 -0.35
N ILE A 296 -19.62 -3.14 0.87
CA ILE A 296 -18.90 -4.39 1.14
C ILE A 296 -19.66 -5.58 0.52
N PRO A 297 -19.00 -6.44 -0.29
CA PRO A 297 -19.63 -7.64 -0.83
C PRO A 297 -20.24 -8.53 0.26
N SER A 298 -21.45 -9.02 0.03
CA SER A 298 -22.14 -9.89 0.98
C SER A 298 -21.33 -11.16 1.28
N GLY A 299 -21.27 -11.55 2.54
CA GLY A 299 -20.53 -12.74 2.97
C GLY A 299 -19.00 -12.57 2.99
N LEU A 300 -18.47 -11.35 2.84
CA LEU A 300 -17.03 -11.09 2.96
C LEU A 300 -16.55 -11.42 4.38
N LYS A 301 -15.58 -12.33 4.45
CA LYS A 301 -14.91 -12.77 5.69
C LYS A 301 -13.49 -13.24 5.38
N ASP A 302 -12.73 -13.53 6.42
CA ASP A 302 -11.35 -14.04 6.30
C ASP A 302 -10.44 -13.12 5.47
N VAL A 303 -10.66 -11.79 5.58
CA VAL A 303 -9.84 -10.78 4.91
C VAL A 303 -8.47 -10.72 5.56
N MET A 304 -7.43 -10.77 4.73
CA MET A 304 -6.03 -10.75 5.15
C MET A 304 -5.35 -9.41 4.89
N ALA A 305 -5.78 -8.69 3.85
CA ALA A 305 -5.25 -7.39 3.49
C ALA A 305 -6.31 -6.54 2.81
N ILE A 306 -6.15 -5.23 2.92
CA ILE A 306 -7.02 -4.21 2.31
C ILE A 306 -6.18 -3.22 1.52
N ALA A 307 -6.71 -2.71 0.43
CA ALA A 307 -6.17 -1.58 -0.31
C ALA A 307 -7.33 -0.74 -0.86
N ALA A 308 -7.12 0.54 -1.01
CA ALA A 308 -8.05 1.46 -1.63
C ALA A 308 -7.29 2.58 -2.31
N HIS A 309 -7.85 3.12 -3.37
CA HIS A 309 -7.38 4.31 -4.07
C HIS A 309 -8.52 4.84 -4.96
N GLY A 310 -8.52 6.13 -5.30
CA GLY A 310 -9.60 6.68 -6.08
C GLY A 310 -10.97 6.37 -5.47
N ASN A 311 -11.86 5.77 -6.25
CA ASN A 311 -13.22 5.39 -5.84
C ASN A 311 -13.43 3.87 -5.81
N HIS A 312 -12.38 3.06 -5.59
CA HIS A 312 -12.54 1.63 -5.48
C HIS A 312 -11.81 1.05 -4.27
N SER A 313 -12.30 -0.09 -3.84
CA SER A 313 -11.83 -0.85 -2.70
C SER A 313 -11.36 -2.23 -3.13
N MET A 314 -10.33 -2.76 -2.51
CA MET A 314 -9.79 -4.07 -2.81
C MET A 314 -9.38 -4.81 -1.54
N VAL A 315 -9.62 -6.11 -1.50
CA VAL A 315 -9.23 -6.98 -0.39
C VAL A 315 -8.57 -8.25 -0.92
N LEU A 316 -7.70 -8.80 -0.11
CA LEU A 316 -7.16 -10.13 -0.23
C LEU A 316 -7.86 -11.04 0.77
N VAL A 317 -8.47 -12.13 0.29
CA VAL A 317 -9.25 -13.07 1.10
C VAL A 317 -8.56 -14.43 1.12
N ASN A 318 -8.54 -15.07 2.27
CA ASN A 318 -8.08 -16.45 2.39
C ASN A 318 -9.17 -17.41 1.87
N ASP A 319 -8.86 -18.18 0.83
CA ASP A 319 -9.81 -19.11 0.18
C ASP A 319 -9.74 -20.54 0.77
N ARG A 320 -9.16 -20.71 1.95
CA ARG A 320 -9.17 -22.03 2.60
C ARG A 320 -10.58 -22.39 3.01
N PRO A 321 -11.14 -23.54 2.59
CA PRO A 321 -12.35 -24.04 3.19
C PRO A 321 -12.07 -24.29 4.69
N LEU A 322 -12.90 -23.71 5.56
CA LEU A 322 -12.93 -24.02 6.97
C LEU A 322 -13.13 -25.53 7.12
N GLY A 323 -12.12 -26.30 7.49
CA GLY A 323 -12.28 -27.73 7.73
C GLY A 323 -11.11 -28.65 7.39
N GLN A 324 -10.00 -28.17 6.85
CA GLN A 324 -8.81 -29.00 6.67
C GLN A 324 -7.67 -28.58 7.62
N THR A 325 -7.85 -28.87 8.90
CA THR A 325 -6.70 -29.10 9.78
C THR A 325 -6.09 -30.43 9.37
N SER A 326 -5.11 -30.39 8.48
CA SER A 326 -4.25 -31.54 8.30
C SER A 326 -3.31 -31.66 9.49
N LEU A 327 -3.79 -32.24 10.59
CA LEU A 327 -2.93 -32.97 11.50
C LEU A 327 -2.38 -34.17 10.69
N ARG A 328 -1.19 -34.02 10.14
CA ARG A 328 -0.36 -35.17 9.81
C ARG A 328 0.67 -35.28 10.90
N TRP A 329 0.58 -36.39 11.59
CA TRP A 329 1.52 -36.91 12.58
C TRP A 329 2.90 -37.19 11.94
#